data_20c7a39e82df86d3cb666591cbe0b0bc
#
_entry.id   20c7a39e82df86d3cb666591cbe0b0bc
#
_cell.length_a   1.000
_cell.length_b   1.000
_cell.length_c   1.000
_cell.angle_alpha   90.00
_cell.angle_beta   90.00
_cell.angle_gamma   90.00
#
_symmetry.space_group_name_H-M   'P 1'
#
loop_
_entity.id
_entity.type
_entity.pdbx_description
1 polymer ?
#
loop_
_entity_poly.entity_id
_entity_poly.type
_entity_poly.pdbx_seq_one_letter_code
_entity_poly.pdbx_strand_id
1 'polypeptide(L)'
;MSERSVTGVACLSEAERRIVGGIPFSADWSRVRLYRATCGGTAGWLRRLVLHASRNRAVALGNRVFLPARCEQDLGVLAHELTHCAQYQAWGAGVYFARGAITQLRELMHRTLGLGSSPYSYRVKPGKPFEAYGMEQQAQMVEDRFRQSSGRDHPIPSA
;
A
#
# COMPACT_ATOMS: atom_id res chain seq x y z
N MET A 1 21.63 10.78 -28.45
CA MET A 1 21.55 11.00 -26.99
C MET A 1 20.81 9.81 -26.42
N SER A 2 21.54 8.93 -25.75
CA SER A 2 21.00 7.67 -25.23
C SER A 2 20.15 8.00 -24.01
N GLU A 3 18.84 7.82 -24.12
CA GLU A 3 17.95 7.72 -22.95
C GLU A 3 18.46 6.56 -22.10
N ARG A 4 19.08 6.88 -20.98
CA ARG A 4 19.28 5.92 -19.92
C ARG A 4 17.90 5.60 -19.37
N SER A 5 17.30 4.56 -19.92
CA SER A 5 16.17 3.89 -19.32
C SER A 5 16.52 3.65 -17.86
N VAL A 6 15.85 4.32 -16.96
CA VAL A 6 15.91 4.01 -15.52
C VAL A 6 15.18 2.69 -15.36
N THR A 7 15.90 1.61 -15.66
CA THR A 7 15.39 0.25 -15.57
C THR A 7 15.08 -0.03 -14.12
N GLY A 8 13.82 -0.11 -13.79
CA GLY A 8 13.39 -0.84 -12.62
C GLY A 8 12.69 -0.11 -11.51
N VAL A 9 12.71 1.21 -11.46
CA VAL A 9 11.99 2.00 -10.45
C VAL A 9 11.15 3.04 -11.17
N ALA A 10 9.85 2.92 -11.16
CA ALA A 10 8.94 3.87 -11.77
C ALA A 10 8.43 4.88 -10.73
N CYS A 11 8.37 6.15 -11.11
CA CYS A 11 7.50 7.12 -10.45
C CYS A 11 6.03 6.76 -10.72
N LEU A 12 5.11 7.28 -9.92
CA LEU A 12 3.67 7.10 -10.14
C LEU A 12 3.26 7.56 -11.54
N SER A 13 2.51 6.72 -12.25
CA SER A 13 1.85 7.06 -13.50
C SER A 13 0.69 8.05 -13.26
N GLU A 14 0.14 8.60 -14.31
CA GLU A 14 -1.01 9.49 -14.20
C GLU A 14 -2.24 8.79 -13.57
N ALA A 15 -2.50 7.53 -13.95
CA ALA A 15 -3.58 6.74 -13.36
C ALA A 15 -3.39 6.54 -11.85
N GLU A 16 -2.15 6.25 -11.43
CA GLU A 16 -1.80 6.07 -10.03
C GLU A 16 -1.87 7.39 -9.24
N ARG A 17 -1.56 8.53 -9.87
CA ARG A 17 -1.74 9.85 -9.24
C ARG A 17 -3.21 10.17 -8.95
N ARG A 18 -4.14 9.66 -9.73
CA ARG A 18 -5.58 9.80 -9.44
C ARG A 18 -5.98 9.07 -8.17
N ILE A 19 -5.37 7.91 -7.90
CA ILE A 19 -5.60 7.15 -6.68
C ILE A 19 -5.18 7.96 -5.45
N VAL A 20 -4.03 8.61 -5.49
CA VAL A 20 -3.48 9.35 -4.35
C VAL A 20 -4.32 10.55 -3.93
N GLY A 21 -5.12 11.11 -4.83
CA GLY A 21 -6.08 12.16 -4.52
C GLY A 21 -7.17 11.73 -3.53
N GLY A 22 -7.42 10.43 -3.37
CA GLY A 22 -8.37 9.87 -2.42
C GLY A 22 -7.76 9.47 -1.07
N ILE A 23 -6.44 9.59 -0.91
CA ILE A 23 -5.73 9.24 0.33
C ILE A 23 -5.77 10.45 1.28
N PRO A 24 -6.34 10.32 2.49
CA PRO A 24 -6.53 11.43 3.40
C PRO A 24 -5.26 11.79 4.19
N PHE A 25 -4.11 11.79 3.52
CA PHE A 25 -2.82 12.23 4.03
C PHE A 25 -2.15 13.16 3.02
N SER A 26 -1.52 14.21 3.52
CA SER A 26 -0.62 15.01 2.69
C SER A 26 0.70 14.27 2.53
N ALA A 27 1.10 14.00 1.30
CA ALA A 27 2.35 13.30 1.01
C ALA A 27 3.01 13.84 -0.27
N ASP A 28 4.33 13.82 -0.30
CA ASP A 28 5.13 14.12 -1.49
C ASP A 28 5.27 12.84 -2.34
N TRP A 29 4.39 12.70 -3.31
CA TRP A 29 4.32 11.53 -4.17
C TRP A 29 5.51 11.41 -5.13
N SER A 30 6.26 12.48 -5.36
CA SER A 30 7.47 12.45 -6.18
C SER A 30 8.58 11.60 -5.54
N ARG A 31 8.51 11.37 -4.23
CA ARG A 31 9.45 10.55 -3.47
C ARG A 31 9.12 9.06 -3.52
N VAL A 32 7.91 8.69 -3.92
CA VAL A 32 7.46 7.29 -3.96
C VAL A 32 8.05 6.57 -5.18
N ARG A 33 8.50 5.35 -4.98
CA ARG A 33 9.06 4.47 -6.00
C ARG A 33 8.36 3.12 -5.99
N LEU A 34 7.95 2.66 -7.17
CA LEU A 34 7.29 1.37 -7.35
C LEU A 34 8.28 0.36 -7.95
N TYR A 35 8.44 -0.76 -7.28
CA TYR A 35 9.26 -1.88 -7.72
C TYR A 35 8.37 -2.97 -8.33
N ARG A 36 8.35 -3.05 -9.65
CA ARG A 36 7.51 -3.95 -10.45
C ARG A 36 8.31 -5.14 -11.00
N ALA A 37 7.64 -6.11 -11.64
CA ALA A 37 8.29 -7.27 -12.25
C ALA A 37 9.27 -6.90 -13.38
N THR A 38 9.01 -5.80 -14.06
CA THR A 38 9.89 -5.24 -15.10
C THR A 38 11.21 -4.66 -14.57
N CYS A 39 11.33 -4.52 -13.24
CA CYS A 39 12.56 -4.04 -12.60
C CYS A 39 13.71 -5.03 -12.80
N GLY A 40 14.80 -4.56 -13.45
CA GLY A 40 16.04 -5.30 -13.65
C GLY A 40 17.17 -4.85 -12.72
N GLY A 41 18.33 -5.48 -12.85
CA GLY A 41 19.55 -5.10 -12.11
C GLY A 41 19.38 -5.12 -10.59
N THR A 42 19.99 -4.14 -9.91
CA THR A 42 19.95 -4.01 -8.45
C THR A 42 18.53 -3.83 -7.92
N ALA A 43 17.69 -3.09 -8.63
CA ALA A 43 16.28 -2.86 -8.24
C ALA A 43 15.48 -4.17 -8.28
N GLY A 44 15.69 -5.00 -9.32
CA GLY A 44 15.06 -6.30 -9.42
C GLY A 44 15.55 -7.29 -8.36
N TRP A 45 16.83 -7.25 -8.00
CA TRP A 45 17.37 -8.04 -6.89
C TRP A 45 16.74 -7.63 -5.55
N LEU A 46 16.71 -6.33 -5.26
CA LEU A 46 16.10 -5.80 -4.04
C LEU A 46 14.62 -6.18 -3.95
N ARG A 47 13.88 -6.04 -5.06
CA ARG A 47 12.48 -6.46 -5.12
C ARG A 47 12.32 -7.93 -4.78
N ARG A 48 13.11 -8.81 -5.38
CA ARG A 48 13.05 -10.26 -5.10
C ARG A 48 13.33 -10.58 -3.64
N LEU A 49 14.33 -9.94 -3.04
CA LEU A 49 14.67 -10.11 -1.64
C LEU A 49 13.52 -9.73 -0.73
N VAL A 50 12.94 -8.53 -0.95
CA VAL A 50 11.82 -8.02 -0.13
C VAL A 50 10.58 -8.88 -0.31
N LEU A 51 10.23 -9.27 -1.54
CA LEU A 51 9.07 -10.12 -1.80
C LEU A 51 9.26 -11.53 -1.22
N HIS A 52 10.48 -12.07 -1.21
CA HIS A 52 10.76 -13.32 -0.53
C HIS A 52 10.52 -13.22 0.98
N ALA A 53 11.03 -12.17 1.62
CA ALA A 53 10.81 -11.90 3.04
C ALA A 53 9.33 -11.65 3.38
N SER A 54 8.57 -10.98 2.51
CA SER A 54 7.13 -10.73 2.69
C SER A 54 6.23 -11.90 2.24
N ARG A 55 6.80 -13.06 1.91
CA ARG A 55 6.08 -14.23 1.37
C ARG A 55 5.30 -13.89 0.10
N ASN A 56 5.93 -13.15 -0.80
CA ASN A 56 5.37 -12.69 -2.07
C ASN A 56 4.06 -11.86 -1.92
N ARG A 57 3.99 -11.05 -0.85
CA ARG A 57 2.90 -10.08 -0.65
C ARG A 57 3.39 -8.69 -1.04
N ALA A 58 2.48 -7.85 -1.54
CA ALA A 58 2.78 -6.43 -1.70
C ALA A 58 3.17 -5.83 -0.35
N VAL A 59 4.11 -4.91 -0.35
CA VAL A 59 4.57 -4.26 0.88
C VAL A 59 5.17 -2.89 0.58
N ALA A 60 4.85 -1.92 1.45
CA ALA A 60 5.47 -0.60 1.47
C ALA A 60 6.51 -0.50 2.58
N LEU A 61 7.72 -0.11 2.21
CA LEU A 61 8.82 0.20 3.13
C LEU A 61 9.24 1.66 2.96
N GLY A 62 8.70 2.53 3.79
CA GLY A 62 8.88 3.97 3.65
C GLY A 62 8.25 4.49 2.35
N ASN A 63 9.06 5.09 1.48
CA ASN A 63 8.61 5.58 0.18
C ASN A 63 8.80 4.55 -0.97
N ARG A 64 8.95 3.27 -0.65
CA ARG A 64 9.19 2.22 -1.63
C ARG A 64 8.11 1.16 -1.54
N VAL A 65 7.41 0.91 -2.65
CA VAL A 65 6.36 -0.11 -2.77
C VAL A 65 6.89 -1.26 -3.62
N PHE A 66 6.83 -2.47 -3.09
CA PHE A 66 7.27 -3.68 -3.77
C PHE A 66 6.04 -4.51 -4.15
N LEU A 67 5.82 -4.66 -5.46
CA LEU A 67 4.64 -5.34 -6.00
C LEU A 67 5.03 -6.72 -6.57
N PRO A 68 4.36 -7.80 -6.15
CA PRO A 68 4.45 -9.07 -6.85
C PRO A 68 3.72 -8.98 -8.19
N ALA A 69 4.18 -9.72 -9.20
CA ALA A 69 3.63 -9.67 -10.55
C ALA A 69 2.10 -9.81 -10.59
N ARG A 70 1.55 -10.68 -9.74
CA ARG A 70 0.10 -10.92 -9.65
C ARG A 70 -0.73 -9.73 -9.17
N CYS A 71 -0.11 -8.76 -8.48
CA CYS A 71 -0.79 -7.60 -7.90
C CYS A 71 -0.48 -6.29 -8.64
N GLU A 72 0.34 -6.31 -9.68
CA GLU A 72 0.80 -5.08 -10.36
C GLU A 72 -0.33 -4.29 -11.02
N GLN A 73 -1.39 -4.98 -11.42
CA GLN A 73 -2.57 -4.39 -12.03
C GLN A 73 -3.71 -4.14 -11.02
N ASP A 74 -3.54 -4.58 -9.78
CA ASP A 74 -4.53 -4.38 -8.73
C ASP A 74 -4.37 -2.99 -8.10
N LEU A 75 -5.16 -2.05 -8.62
CA LEU A 75 -5.16 -0.66 -8.14
C LEU A 75 -5.65 -0.53 -6.70
N GLY A 76 -6.47 -1.45 -6.20
CA GLY A 76 -6.88 -1.48 -4.79
C GLY A 76 -5.71 -1.80 -3.88
N VAL A 77 -4.94 -2.86 -4.19
CA VAL A 77 -3.70 -3.18 -3.47
C VAL A 77 -2.72 -2.02 -3.55
N LEU A 78 -2.60 -1.38 -4.70
CA LEU A 78 -1.72 -0.22 -4.84
C LEU A 78 -2.17 0.95 -3.96
N ALA A 79 -3.48 1.23 -3.88
CA ALA A 79 -4.03 2.26 -3.00
C ALA A 79 -3.73 1.98 -1.52
N HIS A 80 -3.80 0.71 -1.09
CA HIS A 80 -3.40 0.25 0.24
C HIS A 80 -1.92 0.58 0.52
N GLU A 81 -1.03 0.14 -0.36
CA GLU A 81 0.42 0.34 -0.18
C GLU A 81 0.84 1.82 -0.27
N LEU A 82 0.19 2.60 -1.12
CA LEU A 82 0.42 4.04 -1.19
C LEU A 82 -0.04 4.76 0.09
N THR A 83 -1.08 4.26 0.75
CA THR A 83 -1.48 4.78 2.06
C THR A 83 -0.38 4.60 3.09
N HIS A 84 0.32 3.47 3.08
CA HIS A 84 1.48 3.26 3.95
C HIS A 84 2.64 4.22 3.65
N CYS A 85 2.89 4.56 2.38
CA CYS A 85 3.87 5.59 2.03
C CYS A 85 3.47 6.96 2.62
N ALA A 86 2.20 7.31 2.54
CA ALA A 86 1.70 8.56 3.11
C ALA A 86 1.79 8.58 4.65
N GLN A 87 1.44 7.48 5.30
CA GLN A 87 1.61 7.31 6.75
C GLN A 87 3.08 7.45 7.17
N TYR A 88 4.01 6.85 6.40
CA TYR A 88 5.44 6.98 6.64
C TYR A 88 5.90 8.45 6.58
N GLN A 89 5.44 9.20 5.58
CA GLN A 89 5.78 10.61 5.45
C GLN A 89 5.14 11.48 6.55
N ALA A 90 3.90 11.18 6.92
CA ALA A 90 3.17 11.93 7.94
C ALA A 90 3.70 11.69 9.37
N TRP A 91 4.07 10.45 9.70
CA TRP A 91 4.47 10.08 11.07
C TRP A 91 6.00 10.04 11.27
N GLY A 92 6.76 10.01 10.20
CA GLY A 92 8.21 9.78 10.22
C GLY A 92 8.58 8.30 10.45
N ALA A 93 9.83 7.97 10.14
CA ALA A 93 10.32 6.60 10.12
C ALA A 93 10.14 5.86 11.46
N GLY A 94 10.52 6.51 12.56
CA GLY A 94 10.47 5.88 13.89
C GLY A 94 9.05 5.43 14.28
N VAL A 95 8.09 6.34 14.18
CA VAL A 95 6.68 6.05 14.52
C VAL A 95 6.07 5.04 13.55
N TYR A 96 6.36 5.18 12.25
CA TYR A 96 5.86 4.26 11.24
C TYR A 96 6.31 2.81 11.50
N PHE A 97 7.61 2.57 11.67
CA PHE A 97 8.11 1.23 11.90
C PHE A 97 7.72 0.67 13.26
N ALA A 98 7.63 1.50 14.30
CA ALA A 98 7.13 1.07 15.61
C ALA A 98 5.65 0.59 15.52
N ARG A 99 4.78 1.34 14.85
CA ARG A 99 3.39 0.95 14.61
C ARG A 99 3.29 -0.32 13.76
N GLY A 100 4.11 -0.44 12.72
CA GLY A 100 4.20 -1.64 11.90
C GLY A 100 4.59 -2.87 12.72
N ALA A 101 5.61 -2.77 13.56
CA ALA A 101 6.05 -3.87 14.44
C ALA A 101 4.95 -4.30 15.42
N ILE A 102 4.26 -3.33 16.06
CA ILE A 102 3.13 -3.61 16.95
C ILE A 102 1.99 -4.32 16.19
N THR A 103 1.71 -3.87 14.97
CA THR A 103 0.67 -4.47 14.11
C THR A 103 1.02 -5.92 13.77
N GLN A 104 2.27 -6.19 13.38
CA GLN A 104 2.72 -7.56 13.09
C GLN A 104 2.69 -8.45 14.33
N LEU A 105 3.07 -7.93 15.49
CA LEU A 105 2.97 -8.68 16.74
C LEU A 105 1.52 -9.04 17.09
N ARG A 106 0.59 -8.09 16.95
CA ARG A 106 -0.85 -8.33 17.17
C ARG A 106 -1.39 -9.38 16.21
N GLU A 107 -1.03 -9.32 14.93
CA GLU A 107 -1.45 -10.32 13.96
C GLU A 107 -0.89 -11.70 14.29
N LEU A 108 0.37 -11.78 14.71
CA LEU A 108 0.97 -13.04 15.16
C LEU A 108 0.23 -13.61 16.37
N MET A 109 -0.04 -12.80 17.39
CA MET A 109 -0.81 -13.22 18.58
C MET A 109 -2.22 -13.66 18.22
N HIS A 110 -2.89 -12.95 17.33
CA HIS A 110 -4.21 -13.33 16.84
C HIS A 110 -4.19 -14.70 16.15
N ARG A 111 -3.23 -14.92 15.24
CA ARG A 111 -3.11 -16.18 14.48
C ARG A 111 -2.68 -17.38 15.33
N THR A 112 -1.78 -17.17 16.29
CA THR A 112 -1.20 -18.28 17.07
C THR A 112 -1.97 -18.61 18.33
N LEU A 113 -2.52 -17.59 18.98
CA LEU A 113 -3.15 -17.72 20.29
C LEU A 113 -4.65 -17.42 20.28
N GLY A 114 -5.19 -16.97 19.15
CA GLY A 114 -6.60 -16.55 19.06
C GLY A 114 -6.92 -15.30 19.90
N LEU A 115 -5.88 -14.53 20.30
CA LEU A 115 -6.05 -13.37 21.16
C LEU A 115 -6.30 -12.10 20.34
N GLY A 116 -7.33 -11.35 20.74
CA GLY A 116 -7.68 -10.08 20.10
C GLY A 116 -8.38 -10.23 18.75
N SER A 117 -8.45 -9.13 18.01
CA SER A 117 -8.98 -9.07 16.63
C SER A 117 -7.85 -8.85 15.65
N SER A 118 -8.00 -9.35 14.41
CA SER A 118 -7.04 -9.06 13.34
C SER A 118 -6.90 -7.54 13.15
N PRO A 119 -5.68 -7.01 13.06
CA PRO A 119 -5.44 -5.59 12.82
C PRO A 119 -5.97 -5.11 11.47
N TYR A 120 -6.27 -6.02 10.55
CA TYR A 120 -6.86 -5.73 9.23
C TYR A 120 -8.39 -5.59 9.29
N SER A 121 -9.03 -6.14 10.33
CA SER A 121 -10.49 -6.03 10.50
C SER A 121 -10.86 -4.66 11.05
N TYR A 122 -11.81 -4.00 10.41
CA TYR A 122 -12.38 -2.77 10.93
C TYR A 122 -13.90 -2.73 10.76
N ARG A 123 -14.55 -1.92 11.62
CA ARG A 123 -15.93 -1.49 11.44
C ARG A 123 -15.96 0.02 11.53
N VAL A 124 -16.58 0.65 10.55
CA VAL A 124 -16.80 2.10 10.59
C VAL A 124 -17.75 2.41 11.75
N LYS A 125 -17.28 3.24 12.69
CA LYS A 125 -18.07 3.69 13.83
C LYS A 125 -18.49 5.14 13.61
N PRO A 126 -19.77 5.50 13.76
CA PRO A 126 -20.21 6.88 13.68
C PRO A 126 -19.40 7.79 14.63
N GLY A 127 -18.94 8.91 14.13
CA GLY A 127 -18.17 9.88 14.93
C GLY A 127 -16.72 9.52 15.20
N LYS A 128 -16.23 8.34 14.81
CA LYS A 128 -14.81 8.00 14.95
C LYS A 128 -14.02 8.56 13.76
N PRO A 129 -13.06 9.49 13.98
CA PRO A 129 -12.27 10.05 12.89
C PRO A 129 -11.33 9.02 12.29
N PHE A 130 -10.95 9.20 11.02
CA PHE A 130 -10.07 8.31 10.28
C PHE A 130 -8.74 8.07 10.99
N GLU A 131 -8.14 9.09 11.57
CA GLU A 131 -6.85 9.06 12.27
C GLU A 131 -6.87 8.20 13.54
N ALA A 132 -8.06 7.95 14.09
CA ALA A 132 -8.22 7.11 15.28
C ALA A 132 -8.24 5.60 14.97
N TYR A 133 -8.24 5.22 13.68
CA TYR A 133 -8.11 3.83 13.27
C TYR A 133 -6.65 3.38 13.24
N GLY A 134 -6.42 2.07 13.36
CA GLY A 134 -5.08 1.50 13.26
C GLY A 134 -4.48 1.66 11.87
N MET A 135 -3.16 1.52 11.77
CA MET A 135 -2.38 1.69 10.54
C MET A 135 -2.96 0.89 9.36
N GLU A 136 -3.15 -0.42 9.56
CA GLU A 136 -3.70 -1.32 8.53
C GLU A 136 -5.18 -1.05 8.26
N GLN A 137 -5.94 -0.69 9.28
CA GLN A 137 -7.35 -0.34 9.11
C GLN A 137 -7.53 0.89 8.24
N GLN A 138 -6.68 1.90 8.40
CA GLN A 138 -6.68 3.10 7.54
C GLN A 138 -6.35 2.73 6.09
N ALA A 139 -5.34 1.90 5.86
CA ALA A 139 -4.98 1.45 4.53
C ALA A 139 -6.10 0.62 3.88
N GLN A 140 -6.72 -0.28 4.64
CA GLN A 140 -7.86 -1.07 4.18
C GLN A 140 -9.09 -0.18 3.86
N MET A 141 -9.37 0.84 4.66
CA MET A 141 -10.46 1.78 4.39
C MET A 141 -10.26 2.54 3.07
N VAL A 142 -9.02 2.92 2.74
CA VAL A 142 -8.68 3.57 1.47
C VAL A 142 -8.86 2.59 0.31
N GLU A 143 -8.35 1.37 0.44
CA GLU A 143 -8.51 0.30 -0.55
C GLU A 143 -9.99 0.04 -0.85
N ASP A 144 -10.81 -0.18 0.18
CA ASP A 144 -12.24 -0.49 0.05
C ASP A 144 -12.99 0.66 -0.62
N ARG A 145 -12.71 1.92 -0.23
CA ARG A 145 -13.29 3.09 -0.87
C ARG A 145 -12.94 3.16 -2.34
N PHE A 146 -11.67 2.88 -2.68
CA PHE A 146 -11.22 2.88 -4.07
C PHE A 146 -11.91 1.80 -4.89
N ARG A 147 -12.00 0.57 -4.38
CA ARG A 147 -12.70 -0.54 -5.04
C ARG A 147 -14.19 -0.23 -5.26
N GLN A 148 -14.85 0.41 -4.30
CA GLN A 148 -16.25 0.82 -4.42
C GLN A 148 -16.46 1.93 -5.46
N SER A 149 -15.55 2.90 -5.56
CA SER A 149 -15.63 3.96 -6.58
C SER A 149 -15.39 3.41 -7.98
N SER A 150 -14.38 2.56 -8.15
CA SER A 150 -14.06 1.95 -9.45
C SER A 150 -15.14 0.99 -9.96
N GLY A 151 -15.90 0.36 -9.05
CA GLY A 151 -17.04 -0.49 -9.42
C GLY A 151 -18.28 0.28 -9.93
N ARG A 152 -18.37 1.59 -9.67
CA ARG A 152 -19.48 2.45 -10.14
C ARG A 152 -19.24 3.03 -11.53
N ASP A 153 -18.00 3.05 -11.98
CA ASP A 153 -17.60 3.59 -13.29
C ASP A 153 -17.70 2.55 -14.42
N HIS A 154 -18.10 1.31 -14.11
CA HIS A 154 -18.44 0.31 -15.13
C HIS A 154 -19.94 0.32 -15.34
N PRO A 155 -20.46 0.84 -16.49
CA PRO A 155 -21.86 0.68 -16.84
C PRO A 155 -22.13 -0.83 -16.99
N ILE A 156 -23.10 -1.33 -16.22
CA ILE A 156 -23.64 -2.67 -16.41
C ILE A 156 -24.15 -2.74 -17.86
N PRO A 157 -23.70 -3.67 -18.71
CA PRO A 157 -24.30 -3.86 -20.02
C PRO A 157 -25.79 -4.16 -19.79
N SER A 158 -26.64 -3.29 -20.27
CA SER A 158 -28.07 -3.57 -20.34
C SER A 158 -28.31 -4.78 -21.22
N ALA A 159 -28.98 -5.76 -20.70
CA ALA A 159 -29.46 -6.96 -21.40
C ALA A 159 -30.38 -6.64 -22.55
#